data_18d2b05acbf1a81a32741802b38e9aa4
#
_entry.id   18d2b05acbf1a81a32741802b38e9aa4
#
_cell.length_a   1.000
_cell.length_b   1.000
_cell.length_c   1.000
_cell.angle_alpha   90.00
_cell.angle_beta   90.00
_cell.angle_gamma   90.00
#
_symmetry.space_group_name_H-M   'P 1'
#
loop_
_entity.id
_entity.type
_entity.pdbx_description
1 polymer ?
#
loop_
_entity_poly.entity_id
_entity_poly.type
_entity_poly.pdbx_seq_one_letter_code
_entity_poly.pdbx_strand_id
1 'polypeptide(L)'
;MISTAVIMSALELGCIYALVALALFLSFRILNIADMTTDGTFTLGCSVSATVAVAGHPFLALPAAMLAGALAGSVTALLQTRFRIPSILAGIITNTGLYTVNLAVMGFSSNVNMLKNDTIFTIIKPFLGSFYKLIPAAVLALSLALLLILFLNTRLGLSIRATGDNPDMVRASSINTGFTITIGLMLSNSLTALSGAVLAQYQRTADINLGTGMVIIGLASLIIGETVLPKGKIWMKALGAFLGSIVYRFIIALALRLDLPSECLKLISAVIVALAIGLPAMKAAKPATKGGH
;
A
#
# COMPACT_ATOMS: atom_id res chain seq x y z
N MET A 1 -4.64 -29.86 -8.73
CA MET A 1 -3.32 -29.53 -8.15
C MET A 1 -3.00 -28.05 -8.40
N ILE A 2 -2.50 -27.33 -7.42
CA ILE A 2 -2.10 -25.92 -7.59
C ILE A 2 -0.79 -25.94 -8.38
N SER A 3 -0.77 -25.30 -9.57
CA SER A 3 0.45 -25.21 -10.37
C SER A 3 1.49 -24.35 -9.63
N THR A 4 2.77 -24.77 -9.67
CA THR A 4 3.89 -24.01 -9.08
C THR A 4 3.96 -22.58 -9.60
N ALA A 5 3.55 -22.34 -10.85
CA ALA A 5 3.47 -21.01 -11.44
C ALA A 5 2.47 -20.09 -10.73
N VAL A 6 1.31 -20.61 -10.29
CA VAL A 6 0.31 -19.82 -9.56
C VAL A 6 0.80 -19.45 -8.16
N ILE A 7 1.49 -20.38 -7.48
CA ILE A 7 2.11 -20.10 -6.17
C ILE A 7 3.16 -18.99 -6.31
N MET A 8 4.01 -19.10 -7.32
CA MET A 8 5.06 -18.09 -7.58
C MET A 8 4.45 -16.71 -7.85
N SER A 9 3.49 -16.62 -8.77
CA SER A 9 2.81 -15.35 -9.07
C SER A 9 2.10 -14.75 -7.86
N ALA A 10 1.48 -15.58 -7.01
CA ALA A 10 0.83 -15.11 -5.78
C ALA A 10 1.85 -14.55 -4.77
N LEU A 11 3.03 -15.18 -4.63
CA LEU A 11 4.13 -14.70 -3.79
C LEU A 11 4.72 -13.40 -4.34
N GLU A 12 5.01 -13.33 -5.64
CA GLU A 12 5.56 -12.14 -6.30
C GLU A 12 4.65 -10.92 -6.10
N LEU A 13 3.36 -11.07 -6.44
CA LEU A 13 2.37 -10.01 -6.25
C LEU A 13 2.11 -9.73 -4.77
N GLY A 14 2.13 -10.75 -3.90
CA GLY A 14 2.02 -10.60 -2.46
C GLY A 14 3.11 -9.70 -1.89
N CYS A 15 4.37 -9.86 -2.32
CA CYS A 15 5.48 -8.99 -1.92
C CYS A 15 5.31 -7.55 -2.43
N ILE A 16 4.84 -7.36 -3.67
CA ILE A 16 4.61 -6.02 -4.24
C ILE A 16 3.50 -5.28 -3.46
N TYR A 17 2.37 -5.94 -3.22
CA TYR A 17 1.26 -5.32 -2.49
C TYR A 17 1.49 -5.24 -0.98
N ALA A 18 2.48 -5.94 -0.44
CA ALA A 18 2.90 -5.76 0.95
C ALA A 18 3.34 -4.31 1.23
N LEU A 19 3.89 -3.61 0.24
CA LEU A 19 4.25 -2.20 0.37
C LEU A 19 3.01 -1.31 0.57
N VAL A 20 1.89 -1.60 -0.13
CA VAL A 20 0.61 -0.91 0.11
C VAL A 20 0.07 -1.24 1.50
N ALA A 21 0.14 -2.49 1.91
CA ALA A 21 -0.29 -2.90 3.25
C ALA A 21 0.53 -2.19 4.35
N LEU A 22 1.85 -2.04 4.17
CA LEU A 22 2.72 -1.28 5.08
C LEU A 22 2.43 0.23 5.06
N ALA A 23 2.11 0.79 3.88
CA ALA A 23 1.69 2.18 3.74
C ALA A 23 0.40 2.44 4.53
N LEU A 24 -0.60 1.60 4.36
CA LEU A 24 -1.87 1.70 5.10
C LEU A 24 -1.72 1.33 6.58
N PHE A 25 -0.80 0.44 6.94
CA PHE A 25 -0.43 0.24 8.33
C PHE A 25 0.04 1.55 8.98
N LEU A 26 0.85 2.35 8.28
CA LEU A 26 1.32 3.64 8.78
C LEU A 26 0.19 4.67 8.87
N SER A 27 -0.64 4.84 7.83
CA SER A 27 -1.70 5.84 7.80
C SER A 27 -2.91 5.45 8.69
N PHE A 28 -3.45 4.25 8.51
CA PHE A 28 -4.65 3.80 9.21
C PHE A 28 -4.39 3.34 10.64
N ARG A 29 -3.28 2.61 10.89
CA ARG A 29 -3.06 1.96 12.18
C ARG A 29 -2.19 2.76 13.12
N ILE A 30 -1.19 3.46 12.58
CA ILE A 30 -0.26 4.27 13.38
C ILE A 30 -0.76 5.70 13.53
N LEU A 31 -1.13 6.38 12.43
CA LEU A 31 -1.64 7.74 12.47
C LEU A 31 -3.15 7.85 12.77
N ASN A 32 -3.88 6.74 12.63
CA ASN A 32 -5.34 6.70 12.74
C ASN A 32 -6.03 7.67 11.77
N ILE A 33 -5.48 7.80 10.56
CA ILE A 33 -5.96 8.68 9.49
C ILE A 33 -6.43 7.81 8.32
N ALA A 34 -7.70 7.98 7.91
CA ALA A 34 -8.25 7.37 6.71
C ALA A 34 -7.73 8.12 5.47
N ASP A 35 -6.66 7.59 4.86
CA ASP A 35 -6.05 8.17 3.67
C ASP A 35 -6.64 7.56 2.39
N MET A 36 -7.50 8.33 1.71
CA MET A 36 -8.11 7.94 0.44
C MET A 36 -7.27 8.37 -0.78
N THR A 37 -6.09 8.93 -0.56
CA THR A 37 -5.16 9.32 -1.65
C THR A 37 -4.46 8.10 -2.27
N THR A 38 -4.43 6.98 -1.56
CA THR A 38 -3.70 5.75 -1.89
C THR A 38 -3.93 5.26 -3.31
N ASP A 39 -5.18 5.27 -3.81
CA ASP A 39 -5.53 4.82 -5.17
C ASP A 39 -4.83 5.68 -6.24
N GLY A 40 -4.92 7.00 -6.11
CA GLY A 40 -4.29 7.95 -7.03
C GLY A 40 -2.77 7.94 -6.93
N THR A 41 -2.23 7.80 -5.73
CA THR A 41 -0.78 7.76 -5.50
C THR A 41 -0.16 6.46 -6.01
N PHE A 42 -0.88 5.34 -5.91
CA PHE A 42 -0.45 4.07 -6.51
C PHE A 42 -0.32 4.21 -8.03
N THR A 43 -1.36 4.78 -8.68
CA THR A 43 -1.34 5.07 -10.12
C THR A 43 -0.24 6.07 -10.48
N LEU A 44 0.02 7.09 -9.64
CA LEU A 44 1.13 8.03 -9.82
C LEU A 44 2.47 7.30 -9.85
N GLY A 45 2.68 6.37 -8.93
CA GLY A 45 3.87 5.52 -8.91
C GLY A 45 4.02 4.70 -10.20
N CYS A 46 2.92 4.10 -10.68
CA CYS A 46 2.90 3.37 -11.96
C CYS A 46 3.27 4.29 -13.13
N SER A 47 2.65 5.47 -13.21
CA SER A 47 2.83 6.45 -14.28
C SER A 47 4.27 6.98 -14.35
N VAL A 48 4.80 7.43 -13.22
CA VAL A 48 6.18 7.93 -13.11
C VAL A 48 7.19 6.83 -13.44
N SER A 49 6.98 5.62 -12.90
CA SER A 49 7.88 4.51 -13.17
C SER A 49 7.89 4.10 -14.63
N ALA A 50 6.71 4.07 -15.26
CA ALA A 50 6.61 3.73 -16.68
C ALA A 50 7.31 4.77 -17.55
N THR A 51 7.08 6.04 -17.31
CA THR A 51 7.67 7.14 -18.10
C THR A 51 9.19 7.17 -17.98
N VAL A 52 9.72 7.04 -16.74
CA VAL A 52 11.17 7.04 -16.49
C VAL A 52 11.83 5.76 -17.03
N ALA A 53 11.16 4.61 -16.96
CA ALA A 53 11.67 3.36 -17.53
C ALA A 53 11.70 3.42 -19.07
N VAL A 54 10.68 4.00 -19.72
CA VAL A 54 10.67 4.24 -21.18
C VAL A 54 11.78 5.20 -21.58
N ALA A 55 12.16 6.16 -20.73
CA ALA A 55 13.32 7.04 -20.95
C ALA A 55 14.68 6.33 -20.77
N GLY A 56 14.70 5.03 -20.46
CA GLY A 56 15.93 4.23 -20.35
C GLY A 56 16.54 4.15 -18.94
N HIS A 57 15.85 4.63 -17.92
CA HIS A 57 16.37 4.68 -16.54
C HIS A 57 15.50 3.89 -15.53
N PRO A 58 15.38 2.55 -15.65
CA PRO A 58 14.45 1.76 -14.83
C PRO A 58 14.77 1.79 -13.33
N PHE A 59 16.04 1.91 -12.92
CA PHE A 59 16.43 2.01 -11.51
C PHE A 59 16.09 3.38 -10.90
N LEU A 60 16.22 4.46 -11.64
CA LEU A 60 15.84 5.81 -11.20
C LEU A 60 14.32 5.98 -11.08
N ALA A 61 13.55 5.12 -11.75
CA ALA A 61 12.10 5.12 -11.69
C ALA A 61 11.55 4.90 -10.27
N LEU A 62 12.21 4.05 -9.46
CA LEU A 62 11.76 3.78 -8.09
C LEU A 62 11.88 4.98 -7.16
N PRO A 63 13.06 5.62 -6.99
CA PRO A 63 13.16 6.80 -6.14
C PRO A 63 12.35 8.00 -6.68
N ALA A 64 12.22 8.14 -8.01
CA ALA A 64 11.37 9.17 -8.60
C ALA A 64 9.90 8.98 -8.22
N ALA A 65 9.39 7.75 -8.28
CA ALA A 65 8.03 7.42 -7.85
C ALA A 65 7.83 7.65 -6.34
N MET A 66 8.81 7.30 -5.50
CA MET A 66 8.77 7.58 -4.06
C MET A 66 8.65 9.07 -3.77
N LEU A 67 9.43 9.90 -4.45
CA LEU A 67 9.38 11.36 -4.31
C LEU A 67 8.04 11.91 -4.78
N ALA A 68 7.53 11.45 -5.92
CA ALA A 68 6.21 11.86 -6.41
C ALA A 68 5.10 11.48 -5.42
N GLY A 69 5.15 10.28 -4.84
CA GLY A 69 4.23 9.84 -3.81
C GLY A 69 4.33 10.67 -2.52
N ALA A 70 5.55 11.01 -2.08
CA ALA A 70 5.77 11.89 -0.94
C ALA A 70 5.17 13.28 -1.17
N LEU A 71 5.32 13.85 -2.37
CA LEU A 71 4.70 15.12 -2.75
C LEU A 71 3.17 15.04 -2.72
N ALA A 72 2.57 13.98 -3.27
CA ALA A 72 1.13 13.75 -3.20
C ALA A 72 0.63 13.66 -1.75
N GLY A 73 1.34 12.91 -0.90
CA GLY A 73 1.07 12.82 0.54
C GLY A 73 1.20 14.17 1.25
N SER A 74 2.16 15.02 0.85
CA SER A 74 2.32 16.37 1.41
C SER A 74 1.14 17.28 1.07
N VAL A 75 0.57 17.17 -0.13
CA VAL A 75 -0.64 17.92 -0.53
C VAL A 75 -1.83 17.52 0.33
N THR A 76 -2.06 16.21 0.49
CA THR A 76 -3.13 15.70 1.37
C THR A 76 -2.96 16.18 2.81
N ALA A 77 -1.74 16.11 3.33
CA ALA A 77 -1.43 16.57 4.67
C ALA A 77 -1.64 18.08 4.83
N LEU A 78 -1.28 18.88 3.82
CA LEU A 78 -1.51 20.34 3.82
C LEU A 78 -3.01 20.64 3.89
N LEU A 79 -3.84 19.96 3.12
CA LEU A 79 -5.29 20.10 3.15
C LEU A 79 -5.85 19.78 4.55
N GLN A 80 -5.34 18.74 5.21
CA GLN A 80 -5.80 18.36 6.55
C GLN A 80 -5.30 19.31 7.64
N THR A 81 -4.01 19.67 7.61
CA THR A 81 -3.38 20.39 8.73
C THR A 81 -3.55 21.90 8.63
N ARG A 82 -3.43 22.46 7.42
CA ARG A 82 -3.53 23.92 7.21
C ARG A 82 -4.94 24.38 6.94
N PHE A 83 -5.67 23.66 6.08
CA PHE A 83 -7.04 23.99 5.71
C PHE A 83 -8.09 23.34 6.62
N ARG A 84 -7.67 22.42 7.53
CA ARG A 84 -8.54 21.70 8.48
C ARG A 84 -9.65 20.91 7.79
N ILE A 85 -9.39 20.43 6.58
CA ILE A 85 -10.33 19.58 5.85
C ILE A 85 -10.32 18.18 6.48
N PRO A 86 -11.48 17.54 6.69
CA PRO A 86 -11.54 16.16 7.19
C PRO A 86 -10.68 15.21 6.34
N SER A 87 -10.01 14.25 6.97
CA SER A 87 -9.01 13.38 6.33
C SER A 87 -9.54 12.65 5.08
N ILE A 88 -10.75 12.08 5.18
CA ILE A 88 -11.39 11.37 4.06
C ILE A 88 -11.60 12.31 2.88
N LEU A 89 -12.12 13.53 3.14
CA LEU A 89 -12.40 14.51 2.09
C LEU A 89 -11.10 15.03 1.45
N ALA A 90 -10.09 15.33 2.26
CA ALA A 90 -8.77 15.74 1.75
C ALA A 90 -8.17 14.67 0.85
N GLY A 91 -8.27 13.38 1.23
CA GLY A 91 -7.82 12.26 0.41
C GLY A 91 -8.58 12.14 -0.92
N ILE A 92 -9.91 12.30 -0.90
CA ILE A 92 -10.73 12.26 -2.12
C ILE A 92 -10.38 13.43 -3.06
N ILE A 93 -10.23 14.65 -2.54
CA ILE A 93 -9.83 15.83 -3.34
C ILE A 93 -8.47 15.59 -4.00
N THR A 94 -7.47 15.14 -3.23
CA THR A 94 -6.14 14.86 -3.77
C THR A 94 -6.18 13.74 -4.79
N ASN A 95 -6.90 12.64 -4.52
CA ASN A 95 -7.06 11.52 -5.45
C ASN A 95 -7.67 11.95 -6.78
N THR A 96 -8.70 12.80 -6.75
CA THR A 96 -9.33 13.35 -7.96
C THR A 96 -8.35 14.25 -8.74
N GLY A 97 -7.58 15.08 -8.05
CA GLY A 97 -6.53 15.89 -8.68
C GLY A 97 -5.41 15.06 -9.29
N LEU A 98 -5.01 13.99 -8.60
CA LEU A 98 -3.98 13.06 -9.07
C LEU A 98 -4.37 12.35 -10.37
N TYR A 99 -5.65 12.15 -10.66
CA TYR A 99 -6.07 11.57 -11.94
C TYR A 99 -5.52 12.36 -13.13
N THR A 100 -5.66 13.68 -13.11
CA THR A 100 -5.14 14.56 -14.18
C THR A 100 -3.61 14.60 -14.19
N VAL A 101 -2.98 14.61 -13.01
CA VAL A 101 -1.51 14.56 -12.90
C VAL A 101 -0.97 13.26 -13.49
N ASN A 102 -1.59 12.12 -13.16
CA ASN A 102 -1.20 10.82 -13.69
C ASN A 102 -1.33 10.78 -15.22
N LEU A 103 -2.43 11.31 -15.76
CA LEU A 103 -2.66 11.40 -17.20
C LEU A 103 -1.60 12.30 -17.88
N ALA A 104 -1.26 13.43 -17.26
CA ALA A 104 -0.23 14.34 -17.77
C ALA A 104 1.16 13.68 -17.78
N VAL A 105 1.54 12.97 -16.69
CA VAL A 105 2.79 12.22 -16.61
C VAL A 105 2.86 11.12 -17.69
N MET A 106 1.74 10.49 -18.02
CA MET A 106 1.64 9.48 -19.08
C MET A 106 1.54 10.08 -20.50
N GLY A 107 1.72 11.40 -20.65
CA GLY A 107 1.61 12.07 -21.94
C GLY A 107 0.18 12.10 -22.50
N PHE A 108 -0.82 12.24 -21.64
CA PHE A 108 -2.25 12.19 -21.93
C PHE A 108 -2.72 10.89 -22.61
N SER A 109 -1.98 9.81 -22.37
CA SER A 109 -2.37 8.45 -22.76
C SER A 109 -2.94 7.71 -21.56
N SER A 110 -3.97 6.91 -21.74
CA SER A 110 -4.53 6.07 -20.68
C SER A 110 -3.66 4.86 -20.32
N ASN A 111 -2.72 4.50 -21.20
CA ASN A 111 -1.83 3.35 -21.01
C ASN A 111 -0.44 3.64 -21.58
N VAL A 112 0.60 3.25 -20.82
CA VAL A 112 1.99 3.30 -21.26
C VAL A 112 2.55 1.87 -21.29
N ASN A 113 3.03 1.45 -22.47
CA ASN A 113 3.55 0.11 -22.70
C ASN A 113 5.09 0.12 -22.63
N MET A 114 5.66 -0.75 -21.78
CA MET A 114 7.10 -0.92 -21.59
C MET A 114 7.66 -2.24 -22.15
N LEU A 115 6.91 -2.95 -23.01
CA LEU A 115 7.33 -4.26 -23.51
C LEU A 115 8.66 -4.22 -24.28
N LYS A 116 8.96 -3.10 -24.94
CA LYS A 116 10.19 -2.90 -25.71
C LYS A 116 11.35 -2.33 -24.87
N ASN A 117 11.08 -1.90 -23.63
CA ASN A 117 12.06 -1.25 -22.77
C ASN A 117 12.55 -2.20 -21.68
N ASP A 118 13.76 -1.95 -21.20
CA ASP A 118 14.31 -2.68 -20.08
C ASP A 118 13.64 -2.27 -18.77
N THR A 119 13.33 -3.26 -17.95
CA THR A 119 12.84 -3.09 -16.60
C THR A 119 13.86 -3.65 -15.62
N ILE A 120 13.77 -3.29 -14.34
CA ILE A 120 14.64 -3.85 -13.30
C ILE A 120 14.62 -5.38 -13.35
N PHE A 121 13.45 -5.97 -13.57
CA PHE A 121 13.28 -7.42 -13.63
C PHE A 121 13.96 -8.04 -14.87
N THR A 122 13.97 -7.35 -16.02
CA THR A 122 14.67 -7.85 -17.22
C THR A 122 16.17 -7.78 -17.07
N ILE A 123 16.71 -6.72 -16.47
CA ILE A 123 18.14 -6.54 -16.24
C ILE A 123 18.67 -7.58 -15.24
N ILE A 124 17.88 -7.91 -14.21
CA ILE A 124 18.29 -8.86 -13.17
C ILE A 124 18.08 -10.32 -13.59
N LYS A 125 17.24 -10.57 -14.59
CA LYS A 125 16.92 -11.94 -15.07
C LYS A 125 18.13 -12.84 -15.31
N PRO A 126 19.23 -12.40 -15.97
CA PRO A 126 20.40 -13.26 -16.22
C PRO A 126 21.11 -13.72 -14.95
N PHE A 127 20.98 -13.00 -13.83
CA PHE A 127 21.63 -13.31 -12.55
C PHE A 127 20.81 -14.25 -11.66
N LEU A 128 19.48 -14.22 -11.73
CA LEU A 128 18.58 -14.90 -10.78
C LEU A 128 17.74 -16.03 -11.39
N GLY A 129 17.90 -16.32 -12.70
CA GLY A 129 17.22 -17.43 -13.36
C GLY A 129 15.69 -17.39 -13.18
N SER A 130 15.09 -18.47 -12.69
CA SER A 130 13.62 -18.60 -12.53
C SER A 130 13.02 -17.69 -11.45
N PHE A 131 13.82 -17.21 -10.50
CA PHE A 131 13.34 -16.39 -9.35
C PHE A 131 13.56 -14.88 -9.55
N TYR A 132 13.86 -14.43 -10.78
CA TYR A 132 14.21 -13.04 -11.11
C TYR A 132 13.16 -11.98 -10.75
N LYS A 133 11.88 -12.37 -10.57
CA LYS A 133 10.82 -11.49 -10.12
C LYS A 133 10.60 -11.54 -8.61
N LEU A 134 10.61 -12.75 -8.03
CA LEU A 134 10.32 -12.95 -6.62
C LEU A 134 11.40 -12.34 -5.71
N ILE A 135 12.68 -12.63 -6.00
CA ILE A 135 13.78 -12.21 -5.12
C ILE A 135 13.86 -10.68 -5.00
N PRO A 136 13.88 -9.89 -6.10
CA PRO A 136 13.92 -8.45 -5.98
C PRO A 136 12.70 -7.85 -5.28
N ALA A 137 11.49 -8.37 -5.57
CA ALA A 137 10.27 -7.93 -4.92
C ALA A 137 10.28 -8.23 -3.42
N ALA A 138 10.70 -9.42 -3.01
CA ALA A 138 10.79 -9.83 -1.62
C ALA A 138 11.88 -9.03 -0.86
N VAL A 139 13.07 -8.87 -1.44
CA VAL A 139 14.16 -8.09 -0.84
C VAL A 139 13.74 -6.63 -0.65
N LEU A 140 13.10 -6.03 -1.65
CA LEU A 140 12.61 -4.65 -1.56
C LEU A 140 11.55 -4.51 -0.46
N ALA A 141 10.55 -5.41 -0.45
CA ALA A 141 9.46 -5.34 0.52
C ALA A 141 9.96 -5.58 1.96
N LEU A 142 10.86 -6.56 2.19
CA LEU A 142 11.42 -6.84 3.50
C LEU A 142 12.36 -5.73 3.98
N SER A 143 13.20 -5.18 3.10
CA SER A 143 14.09 -4.06 3.45
C SER A 143 13.30 -2.82 3.86
N LEU A 144 12.22 -2.50 3.14
CA LEU A 144 11.35 -1.37 3.46
C LEU A 144 10.50 -1.61 4.72
N ALA A 145 10.05 -2.85 4.95
CA ALA A 145 9.41 -3.21 6.21
C ALA A 145 10.36 -2.99 7.40
N LEU A 146 11.62 -3.43 7.26
CA LEU A 146 12.65 -3.21 8.28
C LEU A 146 12.93 -1.72 8.49
N LEU A 147 13.13 -0.95 7.41
CA LEU A 147 13.35 0.49 7.47
C LEU A 147 12.17 1.22 8.13
N LEU A 148 10.93 0.84 7.81
CA LEU A 148 9.74 1.40 8.44
C LEU A 148 9.71 1.09 9.95
N ILE A 149 10.03 -0.14 10.35
CA ILE A 149 10.09 -0.54 11.76
C ILE A 149 11.17 0.27 12.50
N LEU A 150 12.37 0.41 11.91
CA LEU A 150 13.45 1.21 12.48
C LEU A 150 13.04 2.69 12.59
N PHE A 151 12.42 3.25 11.55
CA PHE A 151 11.90 4.61 11.56
C PHE A 151 10.87 4.84 12.66
N LEU A 152 9.92 3.92 12.84
CA LEU A 152 8.89 4.02 13.88
C LEU A 152 9.44 3.96 15.32
N ASN A 153 10.68 3.50 15.49
CA ASN A 153 11.39 3.51 16.78
C ASN A 153 12.28 4.76 16.98
N THR A 154 12.40 5.65 15.97
CA THR A 154 13.07 6.94 16.11
C THR A 154 12.22 7.95 16.88
N ARG A 155 12.81 9.09 17.28
CA ARG A 155 12.07 10.18 17.97
C ARG A 155 10.89 10.69 17.13
N LEU A 156 11.07 10.83 15.80
CA LEU A 156 10.00 11.22 14.88
C LEU A 156 8.92 10.14 14.79
N GLY A 157 9.32 8.88 14.65
CA GLY A 157 8.37 7.76 14.60
C GLY A 157 7.55 7.64 15.88
N LEU A 158 8.16 7.83 17.05
CA LEU A 158 7.46 7.87 18.33
C LEU A 158 6.47 9.03 18.42
N SER A 159 6.83 10.22 17.91
CA SER A 159 5.94 11.38 17.84
C SER A 159 4.75 11.14 16.90
N ILE A 160 4.97 10.47 15.76
CA ILE A 160 3.90 10.07 14.83
C ILE A 160 2.92 9.11 15.50
N ARG A 161 3.43 8.11 16.23
CA ARG A 161 2.60 7.15 16.99
C ARG A 161 1.79 7.83 18.07
N ALA A 162 2.42 8.68 18.87
CA ALA A 162 1.75 9.45 19.91
C ALA A 162 0.67 10.36 19.33
N THR A 163 0.91 10.97 18.15
CA THR A 163 -0.07 11.80 17.43
C THR A 163 -1.30 10.98 17.01
N GLY A 164 -1.11 9.74 16.54
CA GLY A 164 -2.22 8.85 16.18
C GLY A 164 -3.02 8.37 17.37
N ASP A 165 -2.38 8.16 18.52
CA ASP A 165 -3.04 7.73 19.76
C ASP A 165 -3.84 8.88 20.40
N ASN A 166 -3.24 10.06 20.55
CA ASN A 166 -3.91 11.23 21.14
C ASN A 166 -3.24 12.55 20.70
N PRO A 167 -3.77 13.21 19.65
CA PRO A 167 -3.18 14.43 19.11
C PRO A 167 -3.21 15.60 20.09
N ASP A 168 -4.18 15.67 21.01
CA ASP A 168 -4.30 16.78 21.97
C ASP A 168 -3.23 16.67 23.05
N MET A 169 -2.94 15.46 23.54
CA MET A 169 -1.84 15.22 24.46
C MET A 169 -0.48 15.58 23.83
N VAL A 170 -0.30 15.28 22.56
CA VAL A 170 0.95 15.59 21.83
C VAL A 170 1.14 17.10 21.67
N ARG A 171 0.06 17.84 21.40
CA ARG A 171 0.08 19.32 21.36
C ARG A 171 0.44 19.92 22.72
N ALA A 172 -0.12 19.38 23.81
CA ALA A 172 0.23 19.80 25.16
C ALA A 172 1.70 19.57 25.49
N SER A 173 2.34 18.57 24.86
CA SER A 173 3.77 18.28 24.97
C SER A 173 4.66 19.10 24.01
N SER A 174 4.15 20.21 23.45
CA SER A 174 4.87 21.12 22.54
C SER A 174 5.34 20.48 21.22
N ILE A 175 4.78 19.34 20.82
CA ILE A 175 5.08 18.69 19.56
C ILE A 175 4.08 19.17 18.50
N ASN A 176 4.58 19.56 17.34
CA ASN A 176 3.74 20.01 16.23
C ASN A 176 3.04 18.81 15.54
N THR A 177 1.75 18.61 15.85
CA THR A 177 0.95 17.51 15.27
C THR A 177 0.76 17.65 13.76
N GLY A 178 0.74 18.87 13.23
CA GLY A 178 0.67 19.10 11.79
C GLY A 178 1.91 18.58 11.06
N PHE A 179 3.09 18.78 11.65
CA PHE A 179 4.35 18.25 11.12
C PHE A 179 4.39 16.72 11.16
N THR A 180 3.99 16.10 12.28
CA THR A 180 3.99 14.63 12.42
C THR A 180 3.01 13.97 11.44
N ILE A 181 1.82 14.54 11.25
CA ILE A 181 0.84 14.08 10.26
C ILE A 181 1.40 14.20 8.85
N THR A 182 2.05 15.34 8.52
CA THR A 182 2.63 15.56 7.20
C THR A 182 3.69 14.51 6.88
N ILE A 183 4.67 14.29 7.77
CA ILE A 183 5.72 13.29 7.56
C ILE A 183 5.12 11.88 7.44
N GLY A 184 4.14 11.54 8.26
CA GLY A 184 3.51 10.22 8.21
C GLY A 184 2.75 9.98 6.91
N LEU A 185 1.98 10.94 6.41
CA LEU A 185 1.28 10.83 5.13
C LEU A 185 2.25 10.86 3.93
N MET A 186 3.31 11.66 3.97
CA MET A 186 4.37 11.65 2.95
C MET A 186 5.01 10.26 2.85
N LEU A 187 5.36 9.65 3.98
CA LEU A 187 5.99 8.34 4.01
C LEU A 187 5.03 7.24 3.57
N SER A 188 3.77 7.27 4.02
CA SER A 188 2.74 6.32 3.59
C SER A 188 2.54 6.36 2.07
N ASN A 189 2.32 7.55 1.51
CA ASN A 189 2.12 7.72 0.08
C ASN A 189 3.38 7.43 -0.75
N SER A 190 4.58 7.66 -0.21
CA SER A 190 5.85 7.24 -0.81
C SER A 190 5.94 5.71 -0.98
N LEU A 191 5.56 4.94 0.05
CA LEU A 191 5.52 3.47 -0.02
C LEU A 191 4.45 2.98 -1.00
N THR A 192 3.30 3.64 -1.03
CA THR A 192 2.22 3.32 -1.99
C THR A 192 2.67 3.54 -3.44
N ALA A 193 3.28 4.70 -3.74
CA ALA A 193 3.79 5.00 -5.07
C ALA A 193 4.91 4.02 -5.48
N LEU A 194 5.77 3.63 -4.55
CA LEU A 194 6.80 2.65 -4.81
C LEU A 194 6.20 1.28 -5.17
N SER A 195 5.15 0.84 -4.47
CA SER A 195 4.42 -0.38 -4.83
C SER A 195 3.88 -0.32 -6.25
N GLY A 196 3.25 0.81 -6.63
CA GLY A 196 2.79 1.06 -8.00
C GLY A 196 3.94 1.01 -9.01
N ALA A 197 5.07 1.64 -8.70
CA ALA A 197 6.25 1.66 -9.55
C ALA A 197 6.79 0.25 -9.83
N VAL A 198 6.90 -0.58 -8.80
CA VAL A 198 7.35 -1.97 -8.92
C VAL A 198 6.34 -2.79 -9.71
N LEU A 199 5.03 -2.60 -9.48
CA LEU A 199 3.99 -3.31 -10.22
C LEU A 199 4.02 -2.97 -11.71
N ALA A 200 4.16 -1.70 -12.07
CA ALA A 200 4.24 -1.28 -13.48
C ALA A 200 5.42 -1.94 -14.20
N GLN A 201 6.60 -2.00 -13.58
CA GLN A 201 7.76 -2.69 -14.14
C GLN A 201 7.59 -4.21 -14.16
N TYR A 202 6.88 -4.79 -13.18
CA TYR A 202 6.57 -6.22 -13.14
C TYR A 202 5.65 -6.63 -14.29
N GLN A 203 4.59 -5.85 -14.54
CA GLN A 203 3.61 -6.10 -15.60
C GLN A 203 4.07 -5.57 -16.97
N ARG A 204 5.07 -4.69 -17.01
CA ARG A 204 5.55 -3.95 -18.19
C ARG A 204 4.49 -3.10 -18.86
N THR A 205 3.53 -2.64 -18.08
CA THR A 205 2.49 -1.73 -18.52
C THR A 205 2.02 -0.88 -17.35
N ALA A 206 1.65 0.35 -17.61
CA ALA A 206 0.96 1.22 -16.67
C ALA A 206 -0.36 1.68 -17.29
N ASP A 207 -1.44 1.52 -16.54
CA ASP A 207 -2.78 1.96 -16.91
C ASP A 207 -3.30 2.93 -15.85
N ILE A 208 -4.09 3.92 -16.28
CA ILE A 208 -4.62 4.98 -15.40
C ILE A 208 -5.52 4.44 -14.29
N ASN A 209 -6.11 3.25 -14.47
CA ASN A 209 -7.03 2.62 -13.53
C ASN A 209 -6.37 1.58 -12.61
N LEU A 210 -5.05 1.36 -12.72
CA LEU A 210 -4.35 0.35 -11.93
C LEU A 210 -4.47 0.54 -10.42
N GLY A 211 -4.56 1.78 -9.96
CA GLY A 211 -4.72 2.11 -8.53
C GLY A 211 -6.14 1.96 -8.00
N THR A 212 -7.14 1.77 -8.87
CA THR A 212 -8.54 1.73 -8.43
C THR A 212 -8.81 0.55 -7.51
N GLY A 213 -9.15 0.82 -6.24
CA GLY A 213 -9.44 -0.18 -5.21
C GLY A 213 -8.21 -0.67 -4.44
N MET A 214 -7.06 -0.01 -4.58
CA MET A 214 -5.85 -0.39 -3.83
C MET A 214 -5.99 -0.16 -2.32
N VAL A 215 -6.77 0.84 -1.89
CA VAL A 215 -7.14 1.04 -0.48
C VAL A 215 -7.80 -0.23 0.07
N ILE A 216 -8.77 -0.81 -0.68
CA ILE A 216 -9.50 -2.01 -0.24
C ILE A 216 -8.55 -3.19 -0.12
N ILE A 217 -7.69 -3.41 -1.13
CA ILE A 217 -6.71 -4.50 -1.15
C ILE A 217 -5.73 -4.38 0.03
N GLY A 218 -5.22 -3.18 0.25
CA GLY A 218 -4.27 -2.94 1.33
C GLY A 218 -4.89 -3.07 2.72
N LEU A 219 -6.12 -2.57 2.93
CA LEU A 219 -6.86 -2.77 4.19
C LEU A 219 -7.21 -4.23 4.42
N ALA A 220 -7.63 -4.96 3.38
CA ALA A 220 -7.85 -6.41 3.48
C ALA A 220 -6.60 -7.12 3.96
N SER A 221 -5.47 -6.82 3.31
CA SER A 221 -4.16 -7.38 3.67
C SER A 221 -3.78 -7.06 5.11
N LEU A 222 -3.99 -5.80 5.54
CA LEU A 222 -3.72 -5.37 6.91
C LEU A 222 -4.56 -6.13 7.94
N ILE A 223 -5.88 -6.24 7.71
CA ILE A 223 -6.82 -6.88 8.64
C ILE A 223 -6.56 -8.39 8.72
N ILE A 224 -6.31 -9.05 7.58
CA ILE A 224 -5.91 -10.47 7.54
C ILE A 224 -4.61 -10.65 8.33
N GLY A 225 -3.64 -9.76 8.14
CA GLY A 225 -2.38 -9.78 8.87
C GLY A 225 -2.55 -9.62 10.39
N GLU A 226 -3.43 -8.74 10.84
CA GLU A 226 -3.77 -8.56 12.25
C GLU A 226 -4.49 -9.79 12.84
N THR A 227 -5.23 -10.52 12.02
CA THR A 227 -5.90 -11.76 12.44
C THR A 227 -4.89 -12.89 12.63
N VAL A 228 -3.86 -12.95 11.78
CA VAL A 228 -2.78 -13.95 11.86
C VAL A 228 -1.83 -13.66 13.02
N LEU A 229 -1.52 -12.38 13.27
CA LEU A 229 -0.64 -11.93 14.36
C LEU A 229 -1.36 -10.89 15.25
N PRO A 230 -2.32 -11.32 16.08
CA PRO A 230 -3.29 -10.41 16.71
C PRO A 230 -2.74 -9.55 17.84
N LYS A 231 -1.64 -9.93 18.49
CA LYS A 231 -1.09 -9.20 19.66
C LYS A 231 0.42 -9.14 19.57
N GLY A 232 1.01 -7.97 19.76
CA GLY A 232 2.45 -7.85 19.83
C GLY A 232 3.00 -6.44 19.64
N LYS A 233 4.30 -6.39 19.63
CA LYS A 233 5.10 -5.18 19.36
C LYS A 233 4.85 -4.71 17.92
N ILE A 234 5.17 -3.46 17.63
CA ILE A 234 4.96 -2.83 16.30
C ILE A 234 5.57 -3.64 15.16
N TRP A 235 6.76 -4.21 15.37
CA TRP A 235 7.39 -5.04 14.35
C TRP A 235 6.55 -6.29 13.99
N MET A 236 5.83 -6.89 14.96
CA MET A 236 4.92 -8.01 14.68
C MET A 236 3.71 -7.57 13.85
N LYS A 237 3.17 -6.38 14.12
CA LYS A 237 2.05 -5.83 13.33
C LYS A 237 2.48 -5.50 11.90
N ALA A 238 3.67 -4.92 11.71
CA ALA A 238 4.23 -4.66 10.38
C ALA A 238 4.49 -5.97 9.60
N LEU A 239 5.06 -6.99 10.25
CA LEU A 239 5.19 -8.32 9.67
C LEU A 239 3.83 -8.96 9.39
N GLY A 240 2.84 -8.73 10.26
CA GLY A 240 1.45 -9.14 10.03
C GLY A 240 0.90 -8.56 8.73
N ALA A 241 1.05 -7.25 8.49
CA ALA A 241 0.62 -6.61 7.25
C ALA A 241 1.31 -7.21 6.02
N PHE A 242 2.61 -7.51 6.12
CA PHE A 242 3.36 -8.19 5.06
C PHE A 242 2.83 -9.60 4.77
N LEU A 243 2.66 -10.43 5.80
CA LEU A 243 2.12 -11.79 5.66
C LEU A 243 0.67 -11.78 5.19
N GLY A 244 -0.15 -10.84 5.68
CA GLY A 244 -1.54 -10.67 5.29
C GLY A 244 -1.70 -10.36 3.80
N SER A 245 -0.79 -9.58 3.23
CA SER A 245 -0.75 -9.31 1.79
C SER A 245 -0.49 -10.60 0.97
N ILE A 246 0.42 -11.45 1.42
CA ILE A 246 0.69 -12.73 0.77
C ILE A 246 -0.55 -13.63 0.86
N VAL A 247 -1.14 -13.77 2.05
CA VAL A 247 -2.35 -14.59 2.26
C VAL A 247 -3.50 -14.08 1.39
N TYR A 248 -3.72 -12.77 1.37
CA TYR A 248 -4.75 -12.17 0.52
C TYR A 248 -4.54 -12.52 -0.96
N ARG A 249 -3.31 -12.45 -1.47
CA ARG A 249 -3.01 -12.81 -2.85
C ARG A 249 -3.21 -14.30 -3.14
N PHE A 250 -2.91 -15.17 -2.19
CA PHE A 250 -3.24 -16.59 -2.31
C PHE A 250 -4.75 -16.84 -2.41
N ILE A 251 -5.55 -16.12 -1.61
CA ILE A 251 -7.03 -16.24 -1.67
C ILE A 251 -7.54 -15.80 -3.05
N ILE A 252 -7.04 -14.68 -3.58
CA ILE A 252 -7.40 -14.21 -4.93
C ILE A 252 -6.96 -15.21 -6.01
N ALA A 253 -5.75 -15.76 -5.91
CA ALA A 253 -5.24 -16.74 -6.86
C ALA A 253 -6.06 -18.05 -6.86
N LEU A 254 -6.61 -18.46 -5.70
CA LEU A 254 -7.53 -19.57 -5.59
C LEU A 254 -8.89 -19.24 -6.19
N ALA A 255 -9.41 -18.04 -5.95
CA ALA A 255 -10.68 -17.58 -6.51
C ALA A 255 -10.66 -17.55 -8.05
N LEU A 256 -9.54 -17.09 -8.65
CA LEU A 256 -9.37 -17.12 -10.11
C LEU A 256 -9.38 -18.54 -10.71
N ARG A 257 -9.04 -19.56 -9.93
CA ARG A 257 -9.08 -20.96 -10.37
C ARG A 257 -10.49 -21.56 -10.43
N LEU A 258 -11.46 -20.91 -9.81
CA LEU A 258 -12.87 -21.33 -9.87
C LEU A 258 -13.56 -20.83 -11.17
N ASP A 259 -12.78 -20.53 -12.21
CA ASP A 259 -13.22 -19.98 -13.50
C ASP A 259 -14.12 -18.73 -13.38
N LEU A 260 -13.90 -17.94 -12.31
CA LEU A 260 -14.60 -16.69 -12.11
C LEU A 260 -14.04 -15.61 -13.05
N PRO A 261 -14.90 -14.84 -13.72
CA PRO A 261 -14.46 -13.73 -14.57
C PRO A 261 -13.59 -12.73 -13.80
N SER A 262 -12.61 -12.15 -14.49
CA SER A 262 -11.68 -11.17 -13.88
C SER A 262 -12.41 -9.95 -13.31
N GLU A 263 -13.56 -9.60 -13.86
CA GLU A 263 -14.44 -8.53 -13.40
C GLU A 263 -14.99 -8.78 -11.98
N CYS A 264 -15.16 -10.04 -11.62
CA CYS A 264 -15.63 -10.43 -10.29
C CYS A 264 -14.56 -10.30 -9.19
N LEU A 265 -13.30 -10.07 -9.52
CA LEU A 265 -12.21 -9.95 -8.51
C LEU A 265 -12.45 -8.81 -7.53
N LYS A 266 -12.99 -7.67 -7.99
CA LYS A 266 -13.31 -6.54 -7.12
C LYS A 266 -14.44 -6.89 -6.14
N LEU A 267 -15.45 -7.63 -6.59
CA LEU A 267 -16.55 -8.12 -5.73
C LEU A 267 -16.01 -9.10 -4.68
N ILE A 268 -15.20 -10.07 -5.11
CA ILE A 268 -14.57 -11.06 -4.21
C ILE A 268 -13.73 -10.34 -3.16
N SER A 269 -12.92 -9.36 -3.56
CA SER A 269 -12.14 -8.54 -2.65
C SER A 269 -13.00 -7.85 -1.61
N ALA A 270 -14.10 -7.22 -2.05
CA ALA A 270 -15.03 -6.52 -1.15
C ALA A 270 -15.69 -7.49 -0.16
N VAL A 271 -16.10 -8.68 -0.61
CA VAL A 271 -16.68 -9.70 0.26
C VAL A 271 -15.66 -10.22 1.28
N ILE A 272 -14.41 -10.48 0.86
CA ILE A 272 -13.34 -10.92 1.77
C ILE A 272 -13.10 -9.86 2.85
N VAL A 273 -13.03 -8.59 2.48
CA VAL A 273 -12.87 -7.48 3.44
C VAL A 273 -14.04 -7.40 4.40
N ALA A 274 -15.27 -7.46 3.87
CA ALA A 274 -16.48 -7.43 4.69
C ALA A 274 -16.52 -8.57 5.70
N LEU A 275 -16.14 -9.77 5.30
CA LEU A 275 -16.05 -10.93 6.19
C LEU A 275 -14.90 -10.79 7.20
N ALA A 276 -13.73 -10.32 6.77
CA ALA A 276 -12.57 -10.13 7.63
C ALA A 276 -12.81 -9.09 8.74
N ILE A 277 -13.58 -8.04 8.44
CA ILE A 277 -13.96 -7.01 9.42
C ILE A 277 -15.19 -7.45 10.22
N GLY A 278 -16.21 -8.01 9.57
CA GLY A 278 -17.50 -8.31 10.19
C GLY A 278 -17.46 -9.48 11.17
N LEU A 279 -16.73 -10.56 10.86
CA LEU A 279 -16.67 -11.73 11.73
C LEU A 279 -16.06 -11.45 13.12
N PRO A 280 -14.92 -10.74 13.25
CA PRO A 280 -14.40 -10.35 14.56
C PRO A 280 -15.34 -9.41 15.32
N ALA A 281 -15.96 -8.44 14.62
CA ALA A 281 -16.90 -7.49 15.22
C ALA A 281 -18.14 -8.20 15.78
N MET A 282 -18.68 -9.18 15.06
CA MET A 282 -19.81 -10.00 15.53
C MET A 282 -19.47 -10.85 16.76
N LYS A 283 -18.23 -11.38 16.83
CA LYS A 283 -17.76 -12.13 18.01
C LYS A 283 -17.57 -11.23 19.23
N ALA A 284 -17.14 -10.00 19.04
CA ALA A 284 -16.97 -9.02 20.11
C ALA A 284 -18.33 -8.47 20.61
N ALA A 285 -19.35 -8.43 19.75
CA ALA A 285 -20.70 -7.96 20.08
C ALA A 285 -21.58 -8.99 20.78
N LYS A 286 -21.18 -10.27 20.94
CA LYS A 286 -21.93 -11.22 21.76
C LYS A 286 -21.86 -10.77 23.22
N PRO A 287 -23.00 -10.37 23.84
CA PRO A 287 -23.00 -10.01 25.26
C PRO A 287 -22.55 -11.24 26.06
N ALA A 288 -21.61 -11.01 26.98
CA ALA A 288 -21.36 -11.99 28.02
C ALA A 288 -22.71 -12.31 28.67
N THR A 289 -23.21 -13.50 28.41
CA THR A 289 -24.37 -14.04 29.12
C THR A 289 -24.06 -13.88 30.61
N LYS A 290 -24.77 -12.97 31.27
CA LYS A 290 -24.81 -12.85 32.72
C LYS A 290 -25.14 -14.23 33.24
N GLY A 291 -24.16 -14.97 33.74
CA GLY A 291 -24.38 -16.03 34.68
C GLY A 291 -24.99 -15.40 35.91
N GLY A 292 -26.30 -15.49 36.03
CA GLY A 292 -26.97 -15.29 37.29
C GLY A 292 -26.57 -16.38 38.27
N HIS A 293 -26.21 -16.00 39.41
CA HIS A 293 -26.64 -16.46 40.74
C HIS A 293 -25.75 -15.79 41.77
#